data_40e28c8604bfd7f3b49ebb9c28d9b271
#
_entry.id   40e28c8604bfd7f3b49ebb9c28d9b271
#
_cell.length_a   1.000
_cell.length_b   1.000
_cell.length_c   1.000
_cell.angle_alpha   90.00
_cell.angle_beta   90.00
_cell.angle_gamma   90.00
#
_symmetry.space_group_name_H-M   'P 1'
#
loop_
_entity.id
_entity.type
_entity.pdbx_description
1 polymer ?
#
loop_
_entity_poly.entity_id
_entity_poly.type
_entity_poly.pdbx_seq_one_letter_code
_entity_poly.pdbx_strand_id
1 'polypeptide(L)'
;AGARPNFMKTAPLMRAIKAAKAAGKNITARLVYTGSDEDKSLEPSLFTDLDMPRPDVYLHVDNTDFFQRMAGILVAFARELEQHPAQVVLVVDDLTPTMACSIVAKKKGIKVAHLVAGTRSFDMDMPKEVNSMITDGLSDYLFTAGMVANRNLNQTGTEQAHVHFVGNILIDTLRYNRTRLQRPVAFSIMGLKEKEYLLLTLNKHSLLNKDTTLKAIFRAILEKTDKPIVAPLHTYVKNKLSALGITSERLYILPPQPYLSFGYLVNHAWGIITDSGNVAEEATFLGIPCMTLSTYAEHPETVTIGTNRLVGESSEILADVLDILNKGEWQKGHLPERWDGHAAERIVQTLLGEHK
;
A
#
# COMPACT_ATOMS: atom_id res chain seq x y z
N ALA A 1 -1.08 -0.75 13.54
CA ALA A 1 -1.70 -0.39 12.25
C ALA A 1 -2.53 0.88 12.41
N GLY A 2 -2.46 1.79 11.44
CA GLY A 2 -3.17 3.07 11.47
C GLY A 2 -4.24 3.22 10.38
N ALA A 3 -4.28 2.31 9.43
CA ALA A 3 -5.25 2.29 8.35
C ALA A 3 -5.32 0.90 7.70
N ARG A 4 -6.39 0.65 6.93
CA ARG A 4 -6.61 -0.61 6.20
C ARG A 4 -5.38 -1.10 5.41
N PRO A 5 -4.65 -0.26 4.63
CA PRO A 5 -3.49 -0.72 3.87
C PRO A 5 -2.37 -1.32 4.72
N ASN A 6 -2.24 -0.91 5.98
CA ASN A 6 -1.22 -1.49 6.86
C ASN A 6 -1.46 -2.98 7.13
N PHE A 7 -2.71 -3.45 7.13
CA PHE A 7 -3.00 -4.86 7.41
C PHE A 7 -2.42 -5.80 6.34
N MET A 8 -2.35 -5.37 5.07
CA MET A 8 -1.69 -6.14 4.01
C MET A 8 -0.20 -6.33 4.30
N LYS A 9 0.44 -5.37 4.97
CA LYS A 9 1.86 -5.39 5.31
C LYS A 9 2.13 -6.04 6.67
N THR A 10 1.17 -6.00 7.60
CA THR A 10 1.31 -6.66 8.92
C THR A 10 0.93 -8.14 8.89
N ALA A 11 0.04 -8.58 7.99
CA ALA A 11 -0.38 -9.97 7.90
C ALA A 11 0.79 -10.97 7.75
N PRO A 12 1.75 -10.79 6.83
CA PRO A 12 2.89 -11.69 6.72
C PRO A 12 3.78 -11.68 7.96
N LEU A 13 3.93 -10.52 8.63
CA LEU A 13 4.65 -10.45 9.90
C LEU A 13 3.98 -11.27 10.99
N MET A 14 2.67 -11.16 11.15
CA MET A 14 1.92 -11.93 12.14
C MET A 14 2.07 -13.44 11.89
N ARG A 15 2.05 -13.87 10.62
CA ARG A 15 2.30 -15.28 10.25
C ARG A 15 3.74 -15.70 10.55
N ALA A 16 4.73 -14.88 10.20
CA ALA A 16 6.14 -15.18 10.46
C ALA A 16 6.46 -15.26 11.96
N ILE A 17 5.90 -14.34 12.76
CA ILE A 17 6.04 -14.37 14.23
C ILE A 17 5.39 -15.62 14.82
N LYS A 18 4.17 -15.97 14.36
CA LYS A 18 3.49 -17.21 14.78
C LYS A 18 4.32 -18.45 14.46
N ALA A 19 4.90 -18.52 13.27
CA ALA A 19 5.77 -19.62 12.85
C ALA A 19 7.06 -19.68 13.70
N ALA A 20 7.72 -18.55 13.94
CA ALA A 20 8.90 -18.47 14.78
C ALA A 20 8.60 -18.91 16.23
N LYS A 21 7.47 -18.47 16.80
CA LYS A 21 7.03 -18.91 18.13
C LYS A 21 6.78 -20.42 18.17
N ALA A 22 6.14 -20.99 17.15
CA ALA A 22 5.91 -22.42 17.04
C ALA A 22 7.23 -23.22 16.92
N ALA A 23 8.27 -22.62 16.35
CA ALA A 23 9.64 -23.15 16.29
C ALA A 23 10.45 -22.94 17.59
N GLY A 24 9.81 -22.51 18.68
CA GLY A 24 10.44 -22.33 20.00
C GLY A 24 11.21 -21.02 20.18
N LYS A 25 11.08 -20.06 19.26
CA LYS A 25 11.71 -18.74 19.41
C LYS A 25 10.95 -17.88 20.41
N ASN A 26 11.68 -17.09 21.20
CA ASN A 26 11.10 -16.18 22.19
C ASN A 26 10.65 -14.87 21.52
N ILE A 27 9.55 -14.94 20.79
CA ILE A 27 8.92 -13.79 20.14
C ILE A 27 7.41 -13.86 20.25
N THR A 28 6.77 -12.73 20.56
CA THR A 28 5.33 -12.55 20.56
C THR A 28 4.99 -11.20 19.97
N ALA A 29 3.81 -11.07 19.41
CA ALA A 29 3.31 -9.79 18.93
C ALA A 29 1.91 -9.50 19.48
N ARG A 30 1.62 -8.24 19.67
CA ARG A 30 0.32 -7.69 19.98
C ARG A 30 -0.06 -6.69 18.88
N LEU A 31 -1.16 -6.91 18.22
CA LEU A 31 -1.62 -6.08 17.11
C LEU A 31 -2.54 -4.98 17.64
N VAL A 32 -2.10 -3.74 17.54
CA VAL A 32 -2.86 -2.55 17.92
C VAL A 32 -3.35 -1.82 16.66
N TYR A 33 -4.64 -1.51 16.61
CA TYR A 33 -5.23 -0.62 15.61
C TYR A 33 -5.61 0.71 16.25
N THR A 34 -5.20 1.83 15.64
CA THR A 34 -5.43 3.16 16.20
C THR A 34 -6.87 3.66 16.03
N GLY A 35 -7.61 3.10 15.08
CA GLY A 35 -9.01 3.40 14.84
C GLY A 35 -9.97 2.54 15.68
N SER A 36 -11.22 2.49 15.25
CA SER A 36 -12.31 1.75 15.89
C SER A 36 -12.53 0.38 15.23
N ASP A 37 -13.11 -0.55 15.95
CA ASP A 37 -13.63 -1.82 15.46
C ASP A 37 -14.86 -1.64 14.53
N GLU A 38 -15.50 -0.45 14.59
CA GLU A 38 -16.60 -0.05 13.70
C GLU A 38 -16.11 0.65 12.41
N ASP A 39 -14.81 0.71 12.17
CA ASP A 39 -14.24 1.36 10.98
C ASP A 39 -14.74 0.68 9.69
N LYS A 40 -15.58 1.40 8.96
CA LYS A 40 -16.20 0.93 7.70
C LYS A 40 -15.20 0.66 6.57
N SER A 41 -13.96 1.12 6.70
CA SER A 41 -12.91 0.81 5.73
C SER A 41 -12.38 -0.63 5.89
N LEU A 42 -12.66 -1.26 7.03
CA LEU A 42 -12.30 -2.64 7.32
C LEU A 42 -13.47 -3.54 6.91
N GLU A 43 -13.44 -4.04 5.70
CA GLU A 43 -14.44 -5.01 5.23
C GLU A 43 -14.47 -6.25 6.13
N PRO A 44 -15.64 -6.90 6.32
CA PRO A 44 -15.77 -8.05 7.24
C PRO A 44 -14.83 -9.21 6.92
N SER A 45 -14.53 -9.43 5.62
CA SER A 45 -13.65 -10.51 5.16
C SER A 45 -12.16 -10.20 5.27
N LEU A 46 -11.75 -8.94 5.53
CA LEU A 46 -10.35 -8.51 5.46
C LEU A 46 -9.38 -9.43 6.20
N PHE A 47 -9.67 -9.72 7.47
CA PHE A 47 -8.79 -10.53 8.31
C PHE A 47 -8.77 -12.00 7.88
N THR A 48 -9.90 -12.54 7.40
CA THR A 48 -10.01 -13.88 6.84
C THR A 48 -9.29 -13.98 5.50
N ASP A 49 -9.46 -12.98 4.63
CA ASP A 49 -8.78 -12.93 3.34
C ASP A 49 -7.26 -12.86 3.49
N LEU A 50 -6.78 -12.08 4.47
CA LEU A 50 -5.36 -11.94 4.77
C LEU A 50 -4.80 -13.09 5.62
N ASP A 51 -5.63 -14.00 6.12
CA ASP A 51 -5.25 -15.07 7.06
C ASP A 51 -4.45 -14.51 8.25
N MET A 52 -5.06 -13.55 8.95
CA MET A 52 -4.47 -12.91 10.11
C MET A 52 -5.50 -12.71 11.23
N PRO A 53 -5.06 -12.64 12.50
CA PRO A 53 -5.97 -12.33 13.60
C PRO A 53 -6.48 -10.87 13.47
N ARG A 54 -7.64 -10.61 14.07
CA ARG A 54 -8.09 -9.24 14.31
C ARG A 54 -7.13 -8.55 15.29
N PRO A 55 -7.11 -7.20 15.32
CA PRO A 55 -6.38 -6.46 16.34
C PRO A 55 -6.73 -6.94 17.76
N ASP A 56 -5.69 -7.07 18.59
CA ASP A 56 -5.86 -7.34 20.02
C ASP A 56 -6.42 -6.12 20.75
N VAL A 57 -6.20 -4.92 20.17
CA VAL A 57 -6.63 -3.64 20.73
C VAL A 57 -7.03 -2.68 19.63
N TYR A 58 -8.15 -1.99 19.86
CA TYR A 58 -8.61 -0.82 19.11
C TYR A 58 -8.48 0.39 20.03
N LEU A 59 -7.79 1.44 19.59
CA LEU A 59 -7.60 2.65 20.41
C LEU A 59 -8.81 3.61 20.34
N HIS A 60 -9.75 3.36 19.42
CA HIS A 60 -10.98 4.15 19.22
C HIS A 60 -10.71 5.65 19.04
N VAL A 61 -9.67 6.01 18.28
CA VAL A 61 -9.35 7.40 17.97
C VAL A 61 -9.94 7.76 16.61
N ASP A 62 -11.20 8.18 16.60
CA ASP A 62 -11.99 8.43 15.38
C ASP A 62 -12.23 9.93 15.10
N ASN A 63 -11.45 10.82 15.73
CA ASN A 63 -11.62 12.26 15.54
C ASN A 63 -11.35 12.65 14.07
N THR A 64 -12.19 13.51 13.51
CA THR A 64 -12.07 14.02 12.13
C THR A 64 -11.01 15.11 12.01
N ASP A 65 -10.76 15.87 13.08
CA ASP A 65 -9.69 16.86 13.13
C ASP A 65 -8.33 16.17 13.19
N PHE A 66 -7.42 16.61 12.33
CA PHE A 66 -6.09 16.02 12.18
C PHE A 66 -5.27 16.07 13.47
N PHE A 67 -5.21 17.25 14.11
CA PHE A 67 -4.38 17.43 15.31
C PHE A 67 -4.98 16.77 16.53
N GLN A 68 -6.30 16.82 16.68
CA GLN A 68 -7.01 16.13 17.77
C GLN A 68 -6.86 14.61 17.64
N ARG A 69 -6.91 14.07 16.41
CA ARG A 69 -6.63 12.65 16.15
C ARG A 69 -5.21 12.30 16.55
N MET A 70 -4.22 13.08 16.15
CA MET A 70 -2.83 12.84 16.52
C MET A 70 -2.65 12.86 18.04
N ALA A 71 -3.20 13.86 18.73
CA ALA A 71 -3.15 13.97 20.19
C ALA A 71 -3.84 12.77 20.87
N GLY A 72 -5.00 12.36 20.37
CA GLY A 72 -5.72 11.17 20.85
C GLY A 72 -4.90 9.90 20.74
N ILE A 73 -4.22 9.68 19.61
CA ILE A 73 -3.34 8.53 19.40
C ILE A 73 -2.17 8.55 20.39
N LEU A 74 -1.51 9.71 20.57
CA LEU A 74 -0.41 9.85 21.53
C LEU A 74 -0.84 9.42 22.94
N VAL A 75 -1.99 9.89 23.42
CA VAL A 75 -2.50 9.59 24.77
C VAL A 75 -2.94 8.12 24.88
N ALA A 76 -3.73 7.63 23.93
CA ALA A 76 -4.27 6.28 23.98
C ALA A 76 -3.16 5.22 23.87
N PHE A 77 -2.21 5.41 22.96
CA PHE A 77 -1.09 4.48 22.79
C PHE A 77 -0.11 4.50 23.95
N ALA A 78 0.08 5.67 24.59
CA ALA A 78 0.88 5.76 25.81
C ALA A 78 0.29 4.91 26.95
N ARG A 79 -1.03 4.92 27.12
CA ARG A 79 -1.76 4.08 28.10
C ARG A 79 -1.69 2.59 27.75
N GLU A 80 -1.82 2.25 26.47
CA GLU A 80 -1.67 0.87 26.02
C GLU A 80 -0.30 0.29 26.38
N LEU A 81 0.79 1.05 26.14
CA LEU A 81 2.14 0.63 26.49
C LEU A 81 2.44 0.60 28.00
N GLU A 82 1.67 1.30 28.81
CA GLU A 82 1.73 1.19 30.28
C GLU A 82 1.10 -0.11 30.77
N GLN A 83 -0.02 -0.49 30.18
CA GLN A 83 -0.73 -1.72 30.53
C GLN A 83 -0.06 -2.96 29.94
N HIS A 84 0.50 -2.83 28.73
CA HIS A 84 1.13 -3.91 27.98
C HIS A 84 2.51 -3.47 27.47
N PRO A 85 3.55 -3.54 28.34
CA PRO A 85 4.90 -3.16 27.95
C PRO A 85 5.43 -3.97 26.77
N ALA A 86 6.15 -3.31 25.87
CA ALA A 86 6.79 -3.92 24.71
C ALA A 86 8.28 -3.61 24.69
N GLN A 87 9.09 -4.48 24.08
CA GLN A 87 10.51 -4.26 23.84
C GLN A 87 10.74 -3.46 22.56
N VAL A 88 9.87 -3.68 21.56
CA VAL A 88 9.91 -3.03 20.27
C VAL A 88 8.48 -2.66 19.85
N VAL A 89 8.30 -1.44 19.37
CA VAL A 89 7.10 -0.99 18.68
C VAL A 89 7.39 -0.97 17.17
N LEU A 90 6.70 -1.83 16.42
CA LEU A 90 6.79 -1.84 14.96
C LEU A 90 5.67 -1.00 14.38
N VAL A 91 6.04 -0.03 13.55
CA VAL A 91 5.14 0.88 12.83
C VAL A 91 5.28 0.72 11.33
N VAL A 92 4.23 1.07 10.57
CA VAL A 92 4.14 0.76 9.14
C VAL A 92 3.78 2.01 8.33
N ASP A 93 4.46 2.20 7.20
CA ASP A 93 4.24 3.30 6.26
C ASP A 93 4.48 4.71 6.88
N ASP A 94 3.87 5.73 6.28
CA ASP A 94 4.09 7.16 6.52
C ASP A 94 2.85 7.88 7.07
N LEU A 95 2.01 7.18 7.81
CA LEU A 95 0.76 7.75 8.33
C LEU A 95 0.99 8.55 9.62
N THR A 96 0.05 9.44 9.94
CA THR A 96 0.03 10.13 11.24
C THR A 96 0.08 9.18 12.44
N PRO A 97 -0.68 8.06 12.47
CA PRO A 97 -0.53 7.04 13.51
C PRO A 97 0.87 6.45 13.60
N THR A 98 1.55 6.24 12.47
CA THR A 98 2.93 5.74 12.41
C THR A 98 3.87 6.65 13.19
N MET A 99 3.85 7.94 12.86
CA MET A 99 4.66 8.96 13.54
C MET A 99 4.29 9.09 15.03
N ALA A 100 3.00 9.19 15.35
CA ALA A 100 2.54 9.39 16.74
C ALA A 100 2.95 8.20 17.64
N CYS A 101 2.78 6.97 17.20
CA CYS A 101 3.18 5.78 17.95
C CYS A 101 4.71 5.71 18.12
N SER A 102 5.48 6.13 17.14
CA SER A 102 6.95 6.19 17.21
C SER A 102 7.42 7.18 18.26
N ILE A 103 6.81 8.37 18.32
CA ILE A 103 7.10 9.39 19.33
C ILE A 103 6.84 8.83 20.73
N VAL A 104 5.70 8.20 20.95
CA VAL A 104 5.33 7.60 22.26
C VAL A 104 6.33 6.52 22.65
N ALA A 105 6.62 5.57 21.75
CA ALA A 105 7.54 4.49 22.01
C ALA A 105 8.93 5.03 22.41
N LYS A 106 9.47 5.96 21.64
CA LYS A 106 10.79 6.53 21.89
C LYS A 106 10.85 7.31 23.20
N LYS A 107 9.78 8.09 23.55
CA LYS A 107 9.67 8.79 24.82
C LYS A 107 9.60 7.86 26.03
N LYS A 108 9.12 6.63 25.84
CA LYS A 108 9.09 5.57 26.88
C LYS A 108 10.36 4.71 26.90
N GLY A 109 11.39 5.01 26.09
CA GLY A 109 12.62 4.22 26.00
C GLY A 109 12.46 2.88 25.29
N ILE A 110 11.37 2.70 24.54
CA ILE A 110 11.08 1.49 23.77
C ILE A 110 11.70 1.64 22.38
N LYS A 111 12.32 0.57 21.86
CA LYS A 111 12.85 0.55 20.50
C LYS A 111 11.75 0.69 19.47
N VAL A 112 12.03 1.40 18.38
CA VAL A 112 11.12 1.60 17.25
C VAL A 112 11.66 0.88 16.03
N ALA A 113 10.79 0.11 15.39
CA ALA A 113 11.03 -0.55 14.11
C ALA A 113 10.10 0.04 13.05
N HIS A 114 10.65 0.65 12.02
CA HIS A 114 9.88 1.24 10.92
C HIS A 114 9.89 0.34 9.70
N LEU A 115 8.72 -0.14 9.32
CA LEU A 115 8.49 -0.95 8.11
C LEU A 115 8.13 -0.02 6.95
N VAL A 116 8.76 -0.20 5.80
CA VAL A 116 8.74 0.68 4.62
C VAL A 116 9.47 2.00 4.87
N ALA A 117 10.58 1.91 5.61
CA ALA A 117 11.43 3.06 5.92
C ALA A 117 12.16 3.62 4.69
N GLY A 118 12.54 4.89 4.75
CA GLY A 118 13.36 5.55 3.72
C GLY A 118 12.61 5.94 2.45
N THR A 119 11.30 5.77 2.39
CA THR A 119 10.48 6.28 1.28
C THR A 119 10.42 7.80 1.34
N ARG A 120 10.71 8.48 0.22
CA ARG A 120 10.74 9.94 0.13
C ARG A 120 10.04 10.45 -1.12
N SER A 121 9.26 11.50 -0.95
CA SER A 121 8.75 12.35 -2.05
C SER A 121 9.64 13.56 -2.27
N PHE A 122 10.43 13.95 -1.27
CA PHE A 122 11.20 15.19 -1.19
C PHE A 122 10.34 16.46 -1.27
N ASP A 123 9.05 16.34 -1.04
CA ASP A 123 8.09 17.44 -1.00
C ASP A 123 7.65 17.67 0.45
N MET A 124 8.22 18.70 1.08
CA MET A 124 7.94 19.05 2.48
C MET A 124 6.51 19.56 2.72
N ASP A 125 5.79 19.92 1.66
CA ASP A 125 4.37 20.30 1.76
C ASP A 125 3.45 19.07 1.84
N MET A 126 4.00 17.87 1.61
CA MET A 126 3.27 16.62 1.82
C MET A 126 3.32 16.18 3.29
N PRO A 127 2.17 16.07 3.98
CA PRO A 127 2.15 15.61 5.38
C PRO A 127 2.83 14.26 5.62
N LYS A 128 2.76 13.34 4.65
CA LYS A 128 3.41 12.04 4.74
C LYS A 128 4.94 12.11 4.68
N GLU A 129 5.52 13.10 3.99
CA GLU A 129 6.98 13.30 4.00
C GLU A 129 7.48 13.65 5.39
N VAL A 130 6.77 14.57 6.07
CA VAL A 130 7.06 14.95 7.46
C VAL A 130 6.95 13.74 8.39
N ASN A 131 5.88 12.94 8.24
CA ASN A 131 5.69 11.72 9.02
C ASN A 131 6.84 10.72 8.83
N SER A 132 7.26 10.48 7.58
CA SER A 132 8.37 9.58 7.25
C SER A 132 9.67 10.05 7.87
N MET A 133 10.02 11.33 7.73
CA MET A 133 11.26 11.88 8.27
C MET A 133 11.33 11.76 9.79
N ILE A 134 10.25 12.10 10.48
CA ILE A 134 10.19 11.97 11.95
C ILE A 134 10.28 10.51 12.37
N THR A 135 9.54 9.62 11.72
CA THR A 135 9.52 8.19 12.05
C THR A 135 10.89 7.57 11.82
N ASP A 136 11.51 7.83 10.66
CA ASP A 136 12.85 7.31 10.36
C ASP A 136 13.88 7.81 11.37
N GLY A 137 13.85 9.11 11.71
CA GLY A 137 14.77 9.71 12.68
C GLY A 137 14.65 9.17 14.11
N LEU A 138 13.51 8.57 14.45
CA LEU A 138 13.27 7.96 15.78
C LEU A 138 13.53 6.45 15.80
N SER A 139 13.71 5.81 14.64
CA SER A 139 13.71 4.35 14.52
C SER A 139 15.08 3.74 14.81
N ASP A 140 15.09 2.64 15.56
CA ASP A 140 16.26 1.81 15.85
C ASP A 140 16.44 0.71 14.77
N TYR A 141 15.36 0.33 14.09
CA TYR A 141 15.36 -0.61 12.97
C TYR A 141 14.61 0.02 11.80
N LEU A 142 15.26 0.15 10.67
CA LEU A 142 14.74 0.75 9.45
C LEU A 142 14.66 -0.34 8.37
N PHE A 143 13.48 -0.91 8.19
CA PHE A 143 13.25 -1.98 7.22
C PHE A 143 12.88 -1.39 5.87
N THR A 144 13.77 -1.52 4.91
CA THR A 144 13.64 -0.93 3.58
C THR A 144 13.20 -1.94 2.53
N ALA A 145 12.42 -1.46 1.55
CA ALA A 145 11.91 -2.27 0.46
C ALA A 145 12.81 -2.27 -0.79
N GLY A 146 13.75 -1.33 -0.90
CA GLY A 146 14.62 -1.18 -2.07
C GLY A 146 15.87 -0.37 -1.80
N MET A 147 16.81 -0.42 -2.75
CA MET A 147 18.09 0.28 -2.63
C MET A 147 17.97 1.80 -2.69
N VAL A 148 16.91 2.33 -3.31
CA VAL A 148 16.64 3.76 -3.32
C VAL A 148 16.32 4.25 -1.90
N ALA A 149 15.52 3.50 -1.15
CA ALA A 149 15.22 3.80 0.25
C ALA A 149 16.48 3.79 1.13
N ASN A 150 17.37 2.80 0.95
CA ASN A 150 18.67 2.75 1.64
C ASN A 150 19.49 4.02 1.37
N ARG A 151 19.57 4.43 0.11
CA ARG A 151 20.30 5.64 -0.27
C ARG A 151 19.72 6.89 0.35
N ASN A 152 18.39 7.01 0.39
CA ASN A 152 17.70 8.14 1.02
C ASN A 152 18.06 8.25 2.51
N LEU A 153 18.03 7.12 3.24
CA LEU A 153 18.40 7.09 4.65
C LEU A 153 19.88 7.45 4.87
N ASN A 154 20.78 6.92 4.05
CA ASN A 154 22.21 7.25 4.15
C ASN A 154 22.47 8.75 3.91
N GLN A 155 21.74 9.37 2.97
CA GLN A 155 21.86 10.81 2.69
C GLN A 155 21.39 11.69 3.86
N THR A 156 20.47 11.20 4.71
CA THR A 156 20.00 11.91 5.90
C THR A 156 20.87 11.66 7.14
N GLY A 157 22.01 10.98 6.99
CA GLY A 157 22.94 10.72 8.09
C GLY A 157 22.53 9.56 8.99
N THR A 158 21.62 8.69 8.55
CA THR A 158 21.23 7.51 9.31
C THR A 158 22.40 6.52 9.40
N GLU A 159 22.68 5.99 10.58
CA GLU A 159 23.70 4.95 10.76
C GLU A 159 23.33 3.68 9.99
N GLN A 160 24.26 3.18 9.19
CA GLN A 160 24.04 2.03 8.36
C GLN A 160 23.67 0.76 9.14
N ALA A 161 24.13 0.64 10.38
CA ALA A 161 23.80 -0.47 11.27
C ALA A 161 22.29 -0.57 11.59
N HIS A 162 21.54 0.52 11.45
CA HIS A 162 20.09 0.55 11.68
C HIS A 162 19.28 0.25 10.41
N VAL A 163 19.91 0.25 9.23
CA VAL A 163 19.25 0.08 7.93
C VAL A 163 19.30 -1.39 7.51
N HIS A 164 18.14 -2.00 7.38
CA HIS A 164 18.00 -3.41 7.02
C HIS A 164 17.21 -3.54 5.71
N PHE A 165 17.91 -3.88 4.64
CA PHE A 165 17.27 -4.17 3.36
C PHE A 165 16.59 -5.53 3.42
N VAL A 166 15.28 -5.55 3.61
CA VAL A 166 14.47 -6.78 3.77
C VAL A 166 13.69 -7.15 2.51
N GLY A 167 13.49 -6.18 1.62
CA GLY A 167 12.60 -6.31 0.46
C GLY A 167 11.20 -5.79 0.74
N ASN A 168 10.32 -5.91 -0.23
CA ASN A 168 8.96 -5.38 -0.14
C ASN A 168 8.01 -6.39 0.51
N ILE A 169 7.52 -6.07 1.69
CA ILE A 169 6.65 -6.95 2.47
C ILE A 169 5.25 -7.14 1.85
N LEU A 170 4.79 -6.24 0.98
CA LEU A 170 3.53 -6.42 0.26
C LEU A 170 3.60 -7.67 -0.64
N ILE A 171 4.79 -7.98 -1.15
CA ILE A 171 5.02 -9.16 -2.01
C ILE A 171 4.83 -10.47 -1.23
N ASP A 172 5.16 -10.50 0.06
CA ASP A 172 4.87 -11.66 0.92
C ASP A 172 3.37 -11.97 0.95
N THR A 173 2.54 -10.93 1.06
CA THR A 173 1.08 -11.07 1.06
C THR A 173 0.54 -11.49 -0.31
N LEU A 174 1.05 -10.92 -1.40
CA LEU A 174 0.67 -11.30 -2.75
C LEU A 174 1.04 -12.76 -3.06
N ARG A 175 2.27 -13.16 -2.72
CA ARG A 175 2.75 -14.52 -2.91
C ARG A 175 1.91 -15.53 -2.13
N TYR A 176 1.63 -15.25 -0.85
CA TYR A 176 0.80 -16.09 0.01
C TYR A 176 -0.60 -16.28 -0.55
N ASN A 177 -1.22 -15.22 -1.07
CA ASN A 177 -2.60 -15.25 -1.53
C ASN A 177 -2.76 -15.64 -3.01
N ARG A 178 -1.67 -15.88 -3.76
CA ARG A 178 -1.70 -16.13 -5.20
C ARG A 178 -2.66 -17.25 -5.61
N THR A 179 -2.73 -18.33 -4.82
CA THR A 179 -3.61 -19.48 -5.07
C THR A 179 -4.99 -19.34 -4.42
N ARG A 180 -5.23 -18.27 -3.66
CA ARG A 180 -6.46 -18.01 -2.92
C ARG A 180 -7.35 -16.97 -3.58
N LEU A 181 -6.90 -16.36 -4.69
CA LEU A 181 -7.64 -15.33 -5.40
C LEU A 181 -9.04 -15.80 -5.80
N GLN A 182 -10.02 -14.92 -5.66
CA GLN A 182 -11.43 -15.23 -5.89
C GLN A 182 -11.98 -14.40 -7.05
N ARG A 183 -12.47 -15.08 -8.08
CA ARG A 183 -13.12 -14.43 -9.21
C ARG A 183 -14.40 -13.71 -8.76
N PRO A 184 -14.52 -12.38 -8.95
CA PRO A 184 -15.73 -11.65 -8.58
C PRO A 184 -16.95 -12.15 -9.38
N VAL A 185 -18.10 -12.27 -8.73
CA VAL A 185 -19.36 -12.66 -9.40
C VAL A 185 -19.68 -11.70 -10.56
N ALA A 186 -19.47 -10.40 -10.34
CA ALA A 186 -19.65 -9.36 -11.34
C ALA A 186 -18.85 -9.61 -12.62
N PHE A 187 -17.65 -10.21 -12.51
CA PHE A 187 -16.80 -10.53 -13.66
C PHE A 187 -17.51 -11.45 -14.67
N SER A 188 -18.21 -12.47 -14.16
CA SER A 188 -18.98 -13.41 -14.97
C SER A 188 -20.25 -12.78 -15.54
N ILE A 189 -20.98 -11.98 -14.74
CA ILE A 189 -22.20 -11.28 -15.18
C ILE A 189 -21.92 -10.31 -16.32
N MET A 190 -20.78 -9.63 -16.28
CA MET A 190 -20.35 -8.67 -17.31
C MET A 190 -19.74 -9.33 -18.55
N GLY A 191 -19.61 -10.65 -18.58
CA GLY A 191 -18.98 -11.36 -19.70
C GLY A 191 -17.50 -11.02 -19.91
N LEU A 192 -16.81 -10.56 -18.86
CA LEU A 192 -15.41 -10.17 -18.94
C LEU A 192 -14.49 -11.37 -19.14
N LYS A 193 -13.41 -11.15 -19.88
CA LYS A 193 -12.37 -12.14 -20.10
C LYS A 193 -11.04 -11.69 -19.51
N GLU A 194 -10.28 -12.65 -19.02
CA GLU A 194 -8.95 -12.42 -18.48
C GLU A 194 -8.03 -11.85 -19.57
N LYS A 195 -7.18 -10.89 -19.17
CA LYS A 195 -6.25 -10.19 -20.07
C LYS A 195 -6.91 -9.39 -21.20
N GLU A 196 -8.23 -9.14 -21.10
CA GLU A 196 -8.97 -8.37 -22.09
C GLU A 196 -9.65 -7.11 -21.51
N TYR A 197 -9.28 -6.63 -20.33
CA TYR A 197 -9.82 -5.42 -19.72
C TYR A 197 -8.74 -4.55 -19.09
N LEU A 198 -8.99 -3.24 -19.04
CA LEU A 198 -8.26 -2.30 -18.20
C LEU A 198 -8.85 -2.28 -16.80
N LEU A 199 -8.00 -2.39 -15.79
CA LEU A 199 -8.40 -2.11 -14.42
C LEU A 199 -8.12 -0.63 -14.11
N LEU A 200 -9.13 0.09 -13.62
CA LEU A 200 -8.99 1.48 -13.19
C LEU A 200 -9.28 1.60 -11.69
N THR A 201 -8.32 2.13 -10.94
CA THR A 201 -8.54 2.51 -9.55
C THR A 201 -8.26 3.99 -9.34
N LEU A 202 -9.12 4.68 -8.59
CA LEU A 202 -9.05 6.11 -8.38
C LEU A 202 -9.58 6.46 -6.99
N ASN A 203 -8.76 7.10 -6.18
CA ASN A 203 -9.10 7.43 -4.79
C ASN A 203 -8.47 8.77 -4.31
N LYS A 204 -7.51 9.32 -5.04
CA LYS A 204 -6.74 10.50 -4.64
C LYS A 204 -7.59 11.77 -4.74
N HIS A 205 -7.96 12.35 -3.58
CA HIS A 205 -8.81 13.52 -3.50
C HIS A 205 -8.27 14.72 -4.30
N SER A 206 -6.95 14.92 -4.33
CA SER A 206 -6.34 16.01 -5.10
C SER A 206 -6.63 15.94 -6.60
N LEU A 207 -6.70 14.73 -7.17
CA LEU A 207 -7.07 14.52 -8.57
C LEU A 207 -8.58 14.62 -8.77
N LEU A 208 -9.37 14.06 -7.85
CA LEU A 208 -10.83 14.08 -7.90
C LEU A 208 -11.43 15.50 -7.84
N ASN A 209 -10.69 16.44 -7.27
CA ASN A 209 -11.09 17.86 -7.21
C ASN A 209 -10.76 18.66 -8.49
N LYS A 210 -10.10 18.03 -9.49
CA LYS A 210 -9.71 18.67 -10.75
C LYS A 210 -10.61 18.22 -11.90
N ASP A 211 -11.81 18.78 -12.00
CA ASP A 211 -12.86 18.36 -12.94
C ASP A 211 -12.41 18.28 -14.39
N THR A 212 -11.69 19.30 -14.86
CA THR A 212 -11.19 19.37 -16.24
C THR A 212 -10.17 18.27 -16.51
N THR A 213 -9.21 18.08 -15.60
CA THR A 213 -8.19 17.03 -15.68
C THR A 213 -8.83 15.63 -15.68
N LEU A 214 -9.80 15.40 -14.79
CA LEU A 214 -10.48 14.13 -14.69
C LEU A 214 -11.25 13.80 -15.99
N LYS A 215 -11.97 14.78 -16.55
CA LYS A 215 -12.64 14.63 -17.86
C LYS A 215 -11.65 14.31 -18.98
N ALA A 216 -10.50 15.01 -19.02
CA ALA A 216 -9.48 14.78 -20.04
C ALA A 216 -8.86 13.37 -19.94
N ILE A 217 -8.55 12.89 -18.72
CA ILE A 217 -8.05 11.54 -18.46
C ILE A 217 -9.06 10.50 -18.97
N PHE A 218 -10.33 10.58 -18.57
CA PHE A 218 -11.34 9.61 -19.01
C PHE A 218 -11.59 9.66 -20.52
N ARG A 219 -11.56 10.85 -21.15
CA ARG A 219 -11.63 10.97 -22.59
C ARG A 219 -10.47 10.23 -23.27
N ALA A 220 -9.24 10.47 -22.82
CA ALA A 220 -8.05 9.79 -23.36
C ALA A 220 -8.18 8.26 -23.26
N ILE A 221 -8.63 7.74 -22.12
CA ILE A 221 -8.85 6.30 -21.94
C ILE A 221 -9.87 5.77 -22.95
N LEU A 222 -11.03 6.43 -23.05
CA LEU A 222 -12.14 5.98 -23.91
C LEU A 222 -11.83 6.10 -25.41
N GLU A 223 -11.00 7.05 -25.81
CA GLU A 223 -10.57 7.23 -27.21
C GLU A 223 -9.45 6.26 -27.61
N LYS A 224 -8.60 5.87 -26.66
CA LYS A 224 -7.39 5.07 -26.93
C LYS A 224 -7.56 3.57 -26.78
N THR A 225 -8.66 3.07 -26.21
CA THR A 225 -8.88 1.64 -26.09
C THR A 225 -10.34 1.27 -26.28
N ASP A 226 -10.58 0.15 -26.97
CA ASP A 226 -11.91 -0.46 -27.11
C ASP A 226 -12.18 -1.51 -26.03
N LYS A 227 -11.19 -1.79 -25.16
CA LYS A 227 -11.34 -2.79 -24.10
C LYS A 227 -12.30 -2.32 -23.00
N PRO A 228 -13.00 -3.25 -22.34
CA PRO A 228 -13.75 -2.95 -21.12
C PRO A 228 -12.86 -2.30 -20.06
N ILE A 229 -13.39 -1.32 -19.36
CA ILE A 229 -12.74 -0.64 -18.23
C ILE A 229 -13.46 -1.10 -16.97
N VAL A 230 -12.79 -1.84 -16.12
CA VAL A 230 -13.32 -2.32 -14.83
C VAL A 230 -12.82 -1.41 -13.73
N ALA A 231 -13.75 -0.75 -13.06
CA ALA A 231 -13.43 0.30 -12.10
C ALA A 231 -14.08 0.02 -10.72
N PRO A 232 -13.42 -0.70 -9.81
CA PRO A 232 -13.86 -0.82 -8.42
C PRO A 232 -13.63 0.51 -7.70
N LEU A 233 -14.70 1.29 -7.49
CA LEU A 233 -14.64 2.65 -7.00
C LEU A 233 -15.53 2.86 -5.77
N HIS A 234 -15.09 3.68 -4.85
CA HIS A 234 -15.92 4.16 -3.75
C HIS A 234 -17.11 4.97 -4.26
N THR A 235 -18.21 4.98 -3.51
CA THR A 235 -19.45 5.66 -3.88
C THR A 235 -19.24 7.15 -4.19
N TYR A 236 -18.38 7.84 -3.43
CA TYR A 236 -18.11 9.26 -3.68
C TYR A 236 -17.40 9.50 -5.02
N VAL A 237 -16.50 8.59 -5.45
CA VAL A 237 -15.85 8.66 -6.77
C VAL A 237 -16.86 8.40 -7.87
N LYS A 238 -17.69 7.34 -7.74
CA LYS A 238 -18.78 7.05 -8.66
C LYS A 238 -19.71 8.26 -8.84
N ASN A 239 -20.13 8.89 -7.74
CA ASN A 239 -21.00 10.06 -7.77
C ASN A 239 -20.32 11.24 -8.46
N LYS A 240 -19.02 11.43 -8.23
CA LYS A 240 -18.23 12.48 -8.90
C LYS A 240 -18.19 12.26 -10.41
N LEU A 241 -17.90 11.04 -10.88
CA LEU A 241 -17.88 10.72 -12.30
C LEU A 241 -19.25 10.95 -12.96
N SER A 242 -20.33 10.51 -12.28
CA SER A 242 -21.70 10.74 -12.75
C SER A 242 -22.06 12.24 -12.85
N ALA A 243 -21.68 13.03 -11.86
CA ALA A 243 -21.91 14.48 -11.87
C ALA A 243 -21.16 15.21 -12.99
N LEU A 244 -20.02 14.64 -13.42
CA LEU A 244 -19.23 15.17 -14.56
C LEU A 244 -19.70 14.67 -15.91
N GLY A 245 -20.74 13.81 -15.96
CA GLY A 245 -21.23 13.20 -17.20
C GLY A 245 -20.26 12.18 -17.81
N ILE A 246 -19.35 11.61 -17.01
CA ILE A 246 -18.40 10.58 -17.45
C ILE A 246 -19.11 9.24 -17.44
N THR A 247 -19.59 8.81 -18.61
CA THR A 247 -20.31 7.55 -18.81
C THR A 247 -19.85 6.86 -20.10
N SER A 248 -19.87 5.54 -20.12
CA SER A 248 -19.61 4.73 -21.32
C SER A 248 -20.16 3.33 -21.10
N GLU A 249 -20.64 2.68 -22.16
CA GLU A 249 -21.04 1.26 -22.14
C GLU A 249 -19.87 0.33 -21.82
N ARG A 250 -18.63 0.78 -22.04
CA ARG A 250 -17.40 0.05 -21.71
C ARG A 250 -16.88 0.31 -20.30
N LEU A 251 -17.48 1.23 -19.54
CA LEU A 251 -17.06 1.59 -18.18
C LEU A 251 -17.93 0.87 -17.14
N TYR A 252 -17.39 -0.19 -16.57
CA TYR A 252 -18.02 -1.02 -15.55
C TYR A 252 -17.59 -0.56 -14.16
N ILE A 253 -18.41 0.26 -13.51
CA ILE A 253 -18.15 0.73 -12.15
C ILE A 253 -18.67 -0.31 -11.16
N LEU A 254 -17.76 -0.90 -10.39
CA LEU A 254 -18.05 -1.84 -9.31
C LEU A 254 -17.95 -1.15 -7.94
N PRO A 255 -18.61 -1.64 -6.91
CA PRO A 255 -18.28 -1.26 -5.53
C PRO A 255 -16.85 -1.71 -5.18
N PRO A 256 -16.24 -1.16 -4.13
CA PRO A 256 -14.98 -1.67 -3.60
C PRO A 256 -15.05 -3.18 -3.39
N GLN A 257 -14.00 -3.88 -3.79
CA GLN A 257 -13.95 -5.34 -3.76
C GLN A 257 -13.20 -5.83 -2.50
N PRO A 258 -13.60 -6.97 -1.92
CA PRO A 258 -12.80 -7.68 -0.93
C PRO A 258 -11.38 -7.96 -1.45
N TYR A 259 -10.42 -8.14 -0.54
CA TYR A 259 -8.99 -8.23 -0.88
C TYR A 259 -8.69 -9.31 -1.94
N LEU A 260 -9.19 -10.54 -1.75
CA LEU A 260 -8.93 -11.65 -2.70
C LEU A 260 -9.61 -11.43 -4.06
N SER A 261 -10.78 -10.79 -4.08
CA SER A 261 -11.49 -10.46 -5.32
C SER A 261 -10.82 -9.30 -6.05
N PHE A 262 -10.32 -8.29 -5.33
CA PHE A 262 -9.53 -7.22 -5.92
C PHE A 262 -8.22 -7.76 -6.51
N GLY A 263 -7.52 -8.61 -5.77
CA GLY A 263 -6.31 -9.28 -6.25
C GLY A 263 -6.54 -10.09 -7.52
N TYR A 264 -7.72 -10.74 -7.67
CA TYR A 264 -8.08 -11.41 -8.92
C TYR A 264 -8.16 -10.42 -10.09
N LEU A 265 -8.83 -9.27 -9.87
CA LEU A 265 -8.94 -8.24 -10.91
C LEU A 265 -7.57 -7.68 -11.31
N VAL A 266 -6.68 -7.44 -10.34
CA VAL A 266 -5.31 -7.00 -10.60
C VAL A 266 -4.55 -8.06 -11.40
N ASN A 267 -4.55 -9.31 -10.96
CA ASN A 267 -3.77 -10.40 -11.58
C ASN A 267 -4.18 -10.71 -13.03
N HIS A 268 -5.44 -10.48 -13.40
CA HIS A 268 -5.97 -10.84 -14.70
C HIS A 268 -6.25 -9.63 -15.61
N ALA A 269 -5.81 -8.43 -15.22
CA ALA A 269 -5.93 -7.24 -16.07
C ALA A 269 -4.99 -7.33 -17.29
N TRP A 270 -5.39 -6.74 -18.41
CA TRP A 270 -4.52 -6.47 -19.55
C TRP A 270 -3.56 -5.32 -19.29
N GLY A 271 -4.04 -4.31 -18.57
CA GLY A 271 -3.29 -3.16 -18.09
C GLY A 271 -4.02 -2.52 -16.92
N ILE A 272 -3.32 -1.70 -16.17
CA ILE A 272 -3.82 -1.04 -14.96
C ILE A 272 -3.58 0.45 -15.07
N ILE A 273 -4.60 1.24 -14.73
CA ILE A 273 -4.49 2.69 -14.50
C ILE A 273 -4.85 2.92 -13.03
N THR A 274 -3.95 3.56 -12.29
CA THR A 274 -4.11 3.70 -10.84
C THR A 274 -3.50 4.99 -10.31
N ASP A 275 -4.01 5.48 -9.21
CA ASP A 275 -3.39 6.53 -8.39
C ASP A 275 -2.75 5.97 -7.11
N SER A 276 -2.70 4.64 -6.97
CA SER A 276 -2.19 3.93 -5.79
C SER A 276 -0.79 3.36 -6.01
N GLY A 277 0.16 3.69 -5.12
CA GLY A 277 1.50 3.10 -5.11
C GLY A 277 1.47 1.58 -4.87
N ASN A 278 0.64 1.10 -3.93
CA ASN A 278 0.52 -0.33 -3.66
C ASN A 278 0.09 -1.13 -4.91
N VAL A 279 -0.85 -0.60 -5.70
CA VAL A 279 -1.30 -1.28 -6.94
C VAL A 279 -0.19 -1.31 -7.99
N ALA A 280 0.66 -0.29 -8.05
CA ALA A 280 1.84 -0.29 -8.93
C ALA A 280 2.89 -1.34 -8.49
N GLU A 281 3.06 -1.56 -7.19
CA GLU A 281 3.89 -2.62 -6.64
C GLU A 281 3.34 -4.01 -6.99
N GLU A 282 2.03 -4.21 -6.80
CA GLU A 282 1.32 -5.44 -7.18
C GLU A 282 1.45 -5.72 -8.67
N ALA A 283 1.24 -4.72 -9.52
CA ALA A 283 1.40 -4.82 -10.97
C ALA A 283 2.82 -5.23 -11.37
N THR A 284 3.84 -4.62 -10.73
CA THR A 284 5.26 -4.96 -10.94
C THR A 284 5.54 -6.42 -10.59
N PHE A 285 5.05 -6.89 -9.44
CA PHE A 285 5.22 -8.29 -9.03
C PHE A 285 4.55 -9.27 -9.99
N LEU A 286 3.39 -8.90 -10.53
CA LEU A 286 2.60 -9.74 -11.44
C LEU A 286 3.02 -9.59 -12.91
N GLY A 287 3.94 -8.69 -13.23
CA GLY A 287 4.39 -8.42 -14.59
C GLY A 287 3.31 -7.75 -15.48
N ILE A 288 2.39 -6.98 -14.88
CA ILE A 288 1.27 -6.37 -15.58
C ILE A 288 1.61 -4.91 -15.92
N PRO A 289 1.34 -4.44 -17.15
CA PRO A 289 1.46 -3.04 -17.53
C PRO A 289 0.68 -2.13 -16.57
N CYS A 290 1.35 -1.13 -16.00
CA CYS A 290 0.75 -0.21 -15.04
C CYS A 290 1.05 1.24 -15.42
N MET A 291 0.03 2.09 -15.36
CA MET A 291 0.08 3.54 -15.57
C MET A 291 -0.32 4.23 -14.28
N THR A 292 0.62 4.90 -13.62
CA THR A 292 0.35 5.56 -12.34
C THR A 292 0.05 7.05 -12.55
N LEU A 293 -1.14 7.48 -12.11
CA LEU A 293 -1.60 8.88 -12.11
C LEU A 293 -0.92 9.68 -10.99
N SER A 294 0.41 9.68 -11.01
CA SER A 294 1.27 10.38 -10.07
C SER A 294 2.55 10.82 -10.75
N THR A 295 3.15 11.89 -10.26
CA THR A 295 4.43 12.42 -10.76
C THR A 295 5.65 11.77 -10.09
N TYR A 296 5.43 10.97 -9.03
CA TYR A 296 6.47 10.23 -8.34
C TYR A 296 6.00 8.82 -7.98
N ALA A 297 6.94 7.91 -7.75
CA ALA A 297 6.69 6.58 -7.24
C ALA A 297 7.29 6.45 -5.83
N GLU A 298 6.52 5.90 -4.90
CA GLU A 298 7.01 5.58 -3.55
C GLU A 298 8.16 4.57 -3.60
N HIS A 299 8.06 3.61 -4.53
CA HIS A 299 9.11 2.66 -4.88
C HIS A 299 9.55 2.88 -6.33
N PRO A 300 10.58 3.69 -6.58
CA PRO A 300 11.06 3.99 -7.93
C PRO A 300 11.45 2.75 -8.74
N GLU A 301 11.77 1.64 -8.06
CA GLU A 301 12.06 0.35 -8.66
C GLU A 301 10.89 -0.17 -9.51
N THR A 302 9.64 0.21 -9.19
CA THR A 302 8.46 -0.15 -10.01
C THR A 302 8.56 0.43 -11.42
N VAL A 303 9.19 1.61 -11.55
CA VAL A 303 9.37 2.34 -12.81
C VAL A 303 10.65 1.95 -13.52
N THR A 304 11.77 1.89 -12.79
CA THR A 304 13.10 1.68 -13.37
C THR A 304 13.41 0.23 -13.70
N ILE A 305 12.81 -0.70 -12.98
CA ILE A 305 13.00 -2.15 -13.11
C ILE A 305 11.70 -2.86 -13.49
N GLY A 306 10.58 -2.43 -12.89
CA GLY A 306 9.27 -3.04 -13.04
C GLY A 306 8.51 -2.67 -14.31
N THR A 307 7.19 -2.79 -14.23
CA THR A 307 6.26 -2.58 -15.35
C THR A 307 5.49 -1.27 -15.26
N ASN A 308 5.81 -0.42 -14.29
CA ASN A 308 5.08 0.83 -14.06
C ASN A 308 5.62 1.98 -14.91
N ARG A 309 4.72 2.85 -15.37
CA ARG A 309 5.03 4.15 -15.98
C ARG A 309 4.29 5.25 -15.26
N LEU A 310 5.00 6.30 -14.88
CA LEU A 310 4.38 7.51 -14.33
C LEU A 310 3.81 8.34 -15.47
N VAL A 311 2.52 8.59 -15.43
CA VAL A 311 1.82 9.44 -16.41
C VAL A 311 1.37 10.77 -15.81
N GLY A 312 1.54 10.93 -14.51
CA GLY A 312 1.09 12.11 -13.80
C GLY A 312 -0.42 12.31 -13.95
N GLU A 313 -0.81 13.56 -14.05
CA GLU A 313 -2.20 13.95 -14.32
C GLU A 313 -2.38 14.40 -15.79
N SER A 314 -1.47 14.01 -16.71
CA SER A 314 -1.51 14.39 -18.13
C SER A 314 -2.28 13.38 -18.97
N SER A 315 -3.35 13.87 -19.58
CA SER A 315 -4.15 13.09 -20.55
C SER A 315 -3.35 12.74 -21.82
N GLU A 316 -2.42 13.61 -22.23
CA GLU A 316 -1.59 13.45 -23.41
C GLU A 316 -0.57 12.31 -23.18
N ILE A 317 0.16 12.36 -22.05
CA ILE A 317 1.12 11.30 -21.70
C ILE A 317 0.38 9.96 -21.53
N LEU A 318 -0.81 9.98 -20.90
CA LEU A 318 -1.61 8.77 -20.75
C LEU A 318 -2.04 8.21 -22.12
N ALA A 319 -2.45 9.06 -23.07
CA ALA A 319 -2.81 8.65 -24.42
C ALA A 319 -1.62 7.99 -25.14
N ASP A 320 -0.43 8.59 -25.08
CA ASP A 320 0.79 8.06 -25.71
C ASP A 320 1.17 6.70 -25.10
N VAL A 321 1.05 6.57 -23.79
CA VAL A 321 1.38 5.32 -23.09
C VAL A 321 0.36 4.23 -23.38
N LEU A 322 -0.93 4.57 -23.56
CA LEU A 322 -1.96 3.62 -24.02
C LEU A 322 -1.71 3.16 -25.47
N ASP A 323 -1.21 4.03 -26.34
CA ASP A 323 -0.83 3.64 -27.70
C ASP A 323 0.33 2.62 -27.69
N ILE A 324 1.32 2.78 -26.82
CA ILE A 324 2.40 1.82 -26.62
C ILE A 324 1.85 0.46 -26.14
N LEU A 325 0.90 0.50 -25.18
CA LEU A 325 0.27 -0.71 -24.67
C LEU A 325 -0.55 -1.44 -25.77
N ASN A 326 -1.31 -0.69 -26.57
CA ASN A 326 -2.09 -1.25 -27.69
C ASN A 326 -1.22 -1.93 -28.75
N LYS A 327 -0.02 -1.39 -29.01
CA LYS A 327 0.96 -1.98 -29.95
C LYS A 327 1.68 -3.20 -29.38
N GLY A 328 1.50 -3.52 -28.10
CA GLY A 328 2.23 -4.60 -27.43
C GLY A 328 3.72 -4.27 -27.17
N GLU A 329 4.07 -2.97 -27.20
CA GLU A 329 5.45 -2.48 -27.03
C GLU A 329 5.76 -2.10 -25.58
N TRP A 330 5.04 -2.70 -24.62
CA TRP A 330 5.27 -2.42 -23.20
C TRP A 330 6.64 -2.95 -22.74
N GLN A 331 7.26 -2.19 -21.83
CA GLN A 331 8.53 -2.60 -21.25
C GLN A 331 8.41 -3.95 -20.53
N LYS A 332 9.37 -4.83 -20.79
CA LYS A 332 9.51 -6.08 -20.05
C LYS A 332 10.13 -5.76 -18.71
N GLY A 333 9.29 -5.71 -17.67
CA GLY A 333 9.77 -5.50 -16.30
C GLY A 333 10.40 -6.76 -15.72
N HIS A 334 11.20 -6.55 -14.68
CA HIS A 334 11.76 -7.60 -13.83
C HIS A 334 11.37 -7.34 -12.38
N LEU A 335 11.52 -8.36 -11.53
CA LEU A 335 11.31 -8.16 -10.10
C LEU A 335 12.51 -7.42 -9.51
N PRO A 336 12.29 -6.35 -8.74
CA PRO A 336 13.35 -5.71 -7.98
C PRO A 336 14.01 -6.68 -6.99
N GLU A 337 15.24 -6.38 -6.60
CA GLU A 337 15.99 -7.21 -5.65
C GLU A 337 15.19 -7.39 -4.34
N ARG A 338 15.16 -8.62 -3.81
CA ARG A 338 14.42 -9.02 -2.59
C ARG A 338 12.90 -8.82 -2.63
N TRP A 339 12.32 -8.62 -3.80
CA TRP A 339 10.86 -8.70 -3.96
C TRP A 339 10.43 -10.16 -4.17
N ASP A 340 10.90 -11.02 -3.28
CA ASP A 340 10.81 -12.47 -3.38
C ASP A 340 9.79 -13.11 -2.43
N GLY A 341 9.10 -12.28 -1.62
CA GLY A 341 8.08 -12.73 -0.67
C GLY A 341 8.63 -13.37 0.59
N HIS A 342 9.82 -12.96 1.04
CA HIS A 342 10.50 -13.40 2.27
C HIS A 342 10.91 -12.23 3.18
N ALA A 343 10.32 -11.05 2.99
CA ALA A 343 10.64 -9.88 3.79
C ALA A 343 10.26 -10.07 5.27
N ALA A 344 9.09 -10.65 5.55
CA ALA A 344 8.64 -10.91 6.91
C ALA A 344 9.59 -11.83 7.70
N GLU A 345 10.12 -12.87 7.05
CA GLU A 345 11.10 -13.78 7.67
C GLU A 345 12.38 -13.05 8.04
N ARG A 346 12.90 -12.19 7.14
CA ARG A 346 14.10 -11.37 7.37
C ARG A 346 13.90 -10.39 8.52
N ILE A 347 12.72 -9.76 8.60
CA ILE A 347 12.37 -8.85 9.70
C ILE A 347 12.38 -9.61 11.04
N VAL A 348 11.72 -10.76 11.11
CA VAL A 348 11.66 -11.57 12.34
C VAL A 348 13.07 -12.03 12.78
N GLN A 349 13.91 -12.47 11.84
CA GLN A 349 15.31 -12.83 12.12
C GLN A 349 16.10 -11.63 12.68
N THR A 350 15.95 -10.44 12.08
CA THR A 350 16.57 -9.21 12.58
C THR A 350 16.13 -8.89 14.00
N LEU A 351 14.83 -8.94 14.29
CA LEU A 351 14.29 -8.65 15.62
C LEU A 351 14.72 -9.67 16.67
N LEU A 352 14.98 -10.90 16.28
CA LEU A 352 15.54 -11.94 17.16
C LEU A 352 17.05 -11.83 17.36
N GLY A 353 17.73 -10.93 16.65
CA GLY A 353 19.20 -10.83 16.67
C GLY A 353 19.89 -11.97 15.93
N GLU A 354 19.18 -12.71 15.09
CA GLU A 354 19.69 -13.84 14.32
C GLU A 354 20.25 -13.35 12.98
N HIS A 355 21.31 -12.54 13.01
CA HIS A 355 22.01 -12.14 11.78
C HIS A 355 22.94 -13.27 11.32
N LYS A 356 22.74 -13.71 10.08
CA LYS A 356 23.74 -14.48 9.34
C LYS A 356 24.60 -13.58 8.48
#